data_15cf24c71737b97c529f09918189908b
#
_entry.id   15cf24c71737b97c529f09918189908b
#
_cell.length_a   1.000
_cell.length_b   1.000
_cell.length_c   1.000
_cell.angle_alpha   90.00
_cell.angle_beta   90.00
_cell.angle_gamma   90.00
#
_symmetry.space_group_name_H-M   'P 1'
#
loop_
_entity.id
_entity.type
_entity.pdbx_description
1 polymer ?
#
loop_
_entity_poly.entity_id
_entity_poly.type
_entity_poly.pdbx_seq_one_letter_code
_entity_poly.pdbx_strand_id
1 'polypeptide(L)'
;MKNKKLSHNGLQGSVTSVMAALLCILIGLFVGFLVLLAINPAHAWADGFVRILKGGFHDAPYGVGKELANAAPLIMTGLSVGFAFKTGLFNIGAAGQYTLGAYGALYCAIMLKLPWFVCLLAAAILGGLWGAIPGFFKAYFNINEVITSIMFNWIGLYLVNELVYQNGTGPMYDVRNTRTLNLGKNADFAQSVIPDFGLNKLFQTNSTTIAIFLAAAVAILIWVVLNKTTFGYELKAVGLNKSAARYAGINEKKNIILSMAIAGALAGFGAGLFYLSNVGQWNPLNSTSLPAMGFNGISVALLASSNPIGTIFSALFISHISVGGTFLSTKYYPTEIADLISGIIIYPVSYTHLRAHETSLHL
;
A
#
# COMPACT_ATOMS: atom_id res chain seq x y z
N MET A 1 37.91 6.24 19.52
CA MET A 1 37.63 4.80 19.29
C MET A 1 36.17 4.37 19.52
N LYS A 2 35.40 5.04 20.39
CA LYS A 2 33.97 4.68 20.65
C LYS A 2 33.01 4.88 19.46
N ASN A 3 33.22 5.90 18.61
CA ASN A 3 32.34 6.21 17.48
C ASN A 3 32.43 5.21 16.31
N LYS A 4 33.53 4.47 16.16
CA LYS A 4 33.70 3.47 15.09
C LYS A 4 32.97 2.16 15.40
N LYS A 5 32.83 1.79 16.69
CA LYS A 5 32.06 0.58 17.10
C LYS A 5 30.55 0.76 16.96
N LEU A 6 30.03 1.96 17.21
CA LEU A 6 28.60 2.28 17.06
C LEU A 6 28.14 2.26 15.59
N SER A 7 28.99 2.70 14.65
CA SER A 7 28.68 2.64 13.21
C SER A 7 28.73 1.19 12.68
N HIS A 8 29.60 0.36 13.19
CA HIS A 8 29.74 -1.05 12.77
C HIS A 8 28.53 -1.89 13.20
N ASN A 9 27.99 -1.67 14.42
CA ASN A 9 26.81 -2.38 14.90
C ASN A 9 25.52 -1.96 14.16
N GLY A 10 25.41 -0.71 13.73
CA GLY A 10 24.30 -0.23 12.92
C GLY A 10 24.28 -0.82 11.50
N LEU A 11 25.45 -0.94 10.87
CA LEU A 11 25.59 -1.58 9.55
C LEU A 11 25.34 -3.08 9.59
N GLN A 12 25.82 -3.77 10.63
CA GLN A 12 25.58 -5.22 10.82
C GLN A 12 24.08 -5.50 11.05
N GLY A 13 23.37 -4.69 11.84
CA GLY A 13 21.92 -4.83 12.05
C GLY A 13 21.11 -4.60 10.77
N SER A 14 21.54 -3.69 9.91
CA SER A 14 20.87 -3.44 8.62
C SER A 14 21.11 -4.58 7.62
N VAL A 15 22.33 -5.11 7.56
CA VAL A 15 22.67 -6.25 6.67
C VAL A 15 21.94 -7.52 7.09
N THR A 16 21.86 -7.82 8.40
CA THR A 16 21.13 -9.00 8.89
C THR A 16 19.64 -8.92 8.58
N SER A 17 19.00 -7.73 8.68
CA SER A 17 17.59 -7.54 8.31
C SER A 17 17.35 -7.79 6.82
N VAL A 18 18.22 -7.27 5.95
CA VAL A 18 18.12 -7.49 4.49
C VAL A 18 18.32 -8.96 4.14
N MET A 19 19.30 -9.62 4.76
CA MET A 19 19.53 -11.06 4.54
C MET A 19 18.35 -11.91 5.03
N ALA A 20 17.75 -11.57 6.16
CA ALA A 20 16.56 -12.25 6.65
C ALA A 20 15.38 -12.09 5.69
N ALA A 21 15.15 -10.87 5.15
CA ALA A 21 14.12 -10.63 4.16
C ALA A 21 14.34 -11.44 2.86
N LEU A 22 15.57 -11.48 2.35
CA LEU A 22 15.92 -12.27 1.17
C LEU A 22 15.72 -13.77 1.40
N LEU A 23 16.08 -14.28 2.56
CA LEU A 23 15.89 -15.69 2.91
C LEU A 23 14.39 -16.02 2.99
N CYS A 24 13.59 -15.16 3.58
CA CYS A 24 12.14 -15.33 3.62
C CYS A 24 11.50 -15.31 2.21
N ILE A 25 11.97 -14.44 1.31
CA ILE A 25 11.55 -14.41 -0.09
C ILE A 25 11.86 -15.75 -0.76
N LEU A 26 13.08 -16.27 -0.61
CA LEU A 26 13.48 -17.54 -1.19
C LEU A 26 12.65 -18.73 -0.66
N ILE A 27 12.38 -18.77 0.65
CA ILE A 27 11.50 -19.77 1.26
C ILE A 27 10.08 -19.65 0.69
N GLY A 28 9.54 -18.43 0.61
CA GLY A 28 8.21 -18.18 0.07
C GLY A 28 8.07 -18.58 -1.39
N LEU A 29 9.06 -18.25 -2.23
CA LEU A 29 9.12 -18.67 -3.63
C LEU A 29 9.22 -20.20 -3.75
N PHE A 30 10.01 -20.86 -2.91
CA PHE A 30 10.12 -22.31 -2.89
C PHE A 30 8.79 -22.98 -2.53
N VAL A 31 8.12 -22.50 -1.47
CA VAL A 31 6.79 -23.00 -1.07
C VAL A 31 5.77 -22.71 -2.17
N GLY A 32 5.80 -21.53 -2.77
CA GLY A 32 4.98 -21.19 -3.94
C GLY A 32 5.18 -22.15 -5.11
N PHE A 33 6.43 -22.54 -5.38
CA PHE A 33 6.73 -23.57 -6.39
C PHE A 33 6.15 -24.95 -6.03
N LEU A 34 6.21 -25.35 -4.76
CA LEU A 34 5.58 -26.60 -4.30
C LEU A 34 4.06 -26.58 -4.49
N VAL A 35 3.41 -25.42 -4.29
CA VAL A 35 1.97 -25.27 -4.55
C VAL A 35 1.67 -25.43 -6.06
N LEU A 36 2.48 -24.81 -6.94
CA LEU A 36 2.33 -24.99 -8.39
C LEU A 36 2.51 -26.47 -8.80
N LEU A 37 3.47 -27.16 -8.21
CA LEU A 37 3.69 -28.60 -8.41
C LEU A 37 2.48 -29.43 -7.96
N ALA A 38 1.87 -29.09 -6.84
CA ALA A 38 0.71 -29.80 -6.32
C ALA A 38 -0.53 -29.65 -7.21
N ILE A 39 -0.68 -28.49 -7.89
CA ILE A 39 -1.82 -28.22 -8.76
C ILE A 39 -1.60 -28.85 -10.15
N ASN A 40 -0.46 -28.61 -10.78
CA ASN A 40 -0.15 -29.14 -12.11
C ASN A 40 1.36 -29.37 -12.28
N PRO A 41 1.86 -30.59 -11.97
CA PRO A 41 3.30 -30.88 -12.03
C PRO A 41 3.94 -30.69 -13.42
N ALA A 42 3.20 -30.99 -14.48
CA ALA A 42 3.72 -30.94 -15.85
C ALA A 42 4.06 -29.52 -16.32
N HIS A 43 3.33 -28.50 -15.79
CA HIS A 43 3.46 -27.10 -16.20
C HIS A 43 4.07 -26.20 -15.10
N ALA A 44 4.39 -26.77 -13.91
CA ALA A 44 4.80 -26.00 -12.74
C ALA A 44 6.07 -25.18 -12.95
N TRP A 45 7.05 -25.69 -13.67
CA TRP A 45 8.29 -25.00 -13.91
C TRP A 45 8.16 -23.88 -14.96
N ALA A 46 7.84 -24.24 -16.21
CA ALA A 46 7.91 -23.31 -17.33
C ALA A 46 6.72 -22.34 -17.38
N ASP A 47 5.50 -22.85 -17.21
CA ASP A 47 4.26 -22.07 -17.33
C ASP A 47 3.80 -21.47 -15.99
N GLY A 48 4.32 -21.98 -14.87
CA GLY A 48 4.06 -21.50 -13.53
C GLY A 48 5.19 -20.61 -13.01
N PHE A 49 6.19 -21.24 -12.42
CA PHE A 49 7.23 -20.58 -11.64
C PHE A 49 8.08 -19.59 -12.44
N VAL A 50 8.53 -19.96 -13.64
CA VAL A 50 9.34 -19.09 -14.50
C VAL A 50 8.57 -17.87 -14.95
N ARG A 51 7.25 -17.97 -15.21
CA ARG A 51 6.42 -16.81 -15.56
C ARG A 51 6.27 -15.83 -14.41
N ILE A 52 6.08 -16.33 -13.19
CA ILE A 52 6.01 -15.49 -11.99
C ILE A 52 7.35 -14.79 -11.76
N LEU A 53 8.48 -15.51 -11.90
CA LEU A 53 9.81 -14.93 -11.71
C LEU A 53 10.19 -13.92 -12.81
N LYS A 54 9.69 -14.09 -14.03
CA LYS A 54 9.87 -13.11 -15.09
C LYS A 54 9.03 -11.86 -14.87
N GLY A 55 7.90 -11.97 -14.15
CA GLY A 55 7.02 -10.84 -13.88
C GLY A 55 6.66 -10.10 -15.18
N GLY A 56 6.72 -8.78 -15.13
CA GLY A 56 6.50 -7.92 -16.28
C GLY A 56 7.50 -8.05 -17.41
N PHE A 57 8.67 -8.61 -17.16
CA PHE A 57 9.64 -8.91 -18.24
C PHE A 57 9.19 -10.04 -19.17
N HIS A 58 8.13 -10.80 -18.79
CA HIS A 58 7.56 -11.81 -19.65
C HIS A 58 6.96 -11.20 -20.92
N ASP A 59 6.39 -10.01 -20.82
CA ASP A 59 5.77 -9.26 -21.92
C ASP A 59 6.25 -7.80 -21.90
N ALA A 60 7.57 -7.60 -21.95
CA ALA A 60 8.15 -6.27 -21.97
C ALA A 60 7.97 -5.61 -23.34
N PRO A 61 7.69 -4.28 -23.41
CA PRO A 61 7.67 -3.31 -22.32
C PRO A 61 6.34 -3.21 -21.55
N TYR A 62 5.25 -3.81 -22.07
CA TYR A 62 3.89 -3.70 -21.52
C TYR A 62 3.78 -4.20 -20.06
N GLY A 63 4.33 -5.37 -19.77
CA GLY A 63 4.31 -5.94 -18.43
C GLY A 63 5.07 -5.08 -17.40
N VAL A 64 6.22 -4.53 -17.79
CA VAL A 64 6.99 -3.61 -16.94
C VAL A 64 6.20 -2.34 -16.66
N GLY A 65 5.48 -1.81 -17.64
CA GLY A 65 4.59 -0.68 -17.43
C GLY A 65 3.49 -0.96 -16.41
N LYS A 66 2.88 -2.15 -16.47
CA LYS A 66 1.90 -2.60 -15.45
C LYS A 66 2.51 -2.70 -14.07
N GLU A 67 3.73 -3.21 -13.95
CA GLU A 67 4.43 -3.27 -12.66
C GLU A 67 4.61 -1.89 -12.04
N LEU A 68 5.09 -0.93 -12.82
CA LEU A 68 5.27 0.44 -12.35
C LEU A 68 3.94 1.09 -11.94
N ALA A 69 2.87 0.85 -12.73
CA ALA A 69 1.55 1.37 -12.45
C ALA A 69 0.96 0.80 -11.14
N ASN A 70 1.15 -0.50 -10.87
CA ASN A 70 0.69 -1.14 -9.64
C ASN A 70 1.60 -0.85 -8.45
N ALA A 71 2.90 -0.66 -8.66
CA ALA A 71 3.85 -0.37 -7.59
C ALA A 71 3.58 0.98 -6.92
N ALA A 72 3.13 2.00 -7.65
CA ALA A 72 2.89 3.34 -7.11
C ALA A 72 1.88 3.33 -5.93
N PRO A 73 0.66 2.79 -6.06
CA PRO A 73 -0.28 2.69 -4.94
C PRO A 73 0.23 1.75 -3.82
N LEU A 74 0.98 0.69 -4.17
CA LEU A 74 1.58 -0.22 -3.18
C LEU A 74 2.65 0.45 -2.33
N ILE A 75 3.47 1.34 -2.91
CA ILE A 75 4.42 2.17 -2.15
C ILE A 75 3.64 2.99 -1.12
N MET A 76 2.57 3.65 -1.53
CA MET A 76 1.80 4.53 -0.65
C MET A 76 1.10 3.79 0.48
N THR A 77 0.46 2.65 0.20
CA THR A 77 -0.18 1.82 1.23
C THR A 77 0.86 1.18 2.14
N GLY A 78 2.01 0.77 1.60
CA GLY A 78 3.16 0.30 2.38
C GLY A 78 3.73 1.38 3.30
N LEU A 79 3.86 2.62 2.82
CA LEU A 79 4.25 3.76 3.64
C LEU A 79 3.22 4.06 4.74
N SER A 80 1.93 3.96 4.43
CA SER A 80 0.85 4.14 5.41
C SER A 80 1.02 3.20 6.60
N VAL A 81 1.15 1.92 6.33
CA VAL A 81 1.32 0.90 7.39
C VAL A 81 2.68 1.03 8.07
N GLY A 82 3.76 1.20 7.30
CA GLY A 82 5.12 1.31 7.82
C GLY A 82 5.32 2.56 8.68
N PHE A 83 4.67 3.68 8.34
CA PHE A 83 4.67 4.90 9.15
C PHE A 83 4.00 4.66 10.50
N ALA A 84 2.82 4.04 10.51
CA ALA A 84 2.12 3.70 11.73
C ALA A 84 2.97 2.77 12.64
N PHE A 85 3.59 1.75 12.07
CA PHE A 85 4.51 0.87 12.83
C PHE A 85 5.68 1.63 13.47
N LYS A 86 6.31 2.56 12.73
CA LYS A 86 7.42 3.38 13.26
C LYS A 86 6.99 4.32 14.39
N THR A 87 5.71 4.59 14.49
CA THR A 87 5.10 5.44 15.52
C THR A 87 4.37 4.64 16.60
N GLY A 88 4.61 3.32 16.66
CA GLY A 88 4.08 2.42 17.69
C GLY A 88 2.59 2.09 17.57
N LEU A 89 2.00 2.25 16.38
CA LEU A 89 0.60 1.94 16.09
C LEU A 89 0.50 0.94 14.94
N PHE A 90 -0.59 0.20 14.87
CA PHE A 90 -0.85 -0.72 13.77
C PHE A 90 -2.01 -0.23 12.91
N ASN A 91 -1.71 0.23 11.69
CA ASN A 91 -2.73 0.69 10.75
C ASN A 91 -3.28 -0.45 9.87
N ILE A 92 -4.16 -1.29 10.42
CA ILE A 92 -4.94 -2.26 9.63
C ILE A 92 -6.11 -1.58 8.90
N GLY A 93 -6.37 -0.30 9.20
CA GLY A 93 -7.41 0.53 8.58
C GLY A 93 -7.06 1.05 7.19
N ALA A 94 -5.90 0.70 6.65
CA ALA A 94 -5.45 1.19 5.36
C ALA A 94 -6.43 0.90 4.21
N ALA A 95 -7.18 -0.21 4.26
CA ALA A 95 -8.18 -0.55 3.25
C ALA A 95 -9.38 0.43 3.24
N GLY A 96 -9.92 0.79 4.41
CA GLY A 96 -11.00 1.78 4.51
C GLY A 96 -10.53 3.21 4.20
N GLN A 97 -9.33 3.57 4.64
CA GLN A 97 -8.69 4.86 4.34
C GLN A 97 -8.44 5.00 2.84
N TYR A 98 -7.98 3.94 2.18
CA TYR A 98 -7.84 3.83 0.73
C TYR A 98 -9.20 4.01 0.04
N THR A 99 -10.24 3.37 0.55
CA THR A 99 -11.61 3.45 0.01
C THR A 99 -12.14 4.89 0.02
N LEU A 100 -12.02 5.58 1.16
CA LEU A 100 -12.44 6.98 1.26
C LEU A 100 -11.56 7.90 0.40
N GLY A 101 -10.27 7.61 0.30
CA GLY A 101 -9.36 8.31 -0.61
C GLY A 101 -9.76 8.13 -2.08
N ALA A 102 -10.14 6.91 -2.49
CA ALA A 102 -10.66 6.61 -3.81
C ALA A 102 -11.91 7.44 -4.13
N TYR A 103 -12.86 7.48 -3.20
CA TYR A 103 -14.05 8.30 -3.34
C TYR A 103 -13.71 9.79 -3.52
N GLY A 104 -12.81 10.33 -2.68
CA GLY A 104 -12.38 11.73 -2.79
C GLY A 104 -11.75 12.06 -4.13
N ALA A 105 -10.84 11.21 -4.61
CA ALA A 105 -10.22 11.40 -5.92
C ALA A 105 -11.25 11.36 -7.05
N LEU A 106 -12.10 10.33 -7.07
CA LEU A 106 -13.09 10.12 -8.11
C LEU A 106 -14.20 11.18 -8.10
N TYR A 107 -14.65 11.59 -6.91
CA TYR A 107 -15.64 12.66 -6.78
C TYR A 107 -15.11 13.98 -7.35
N CYS A 108 -13.91 14.39 -6.97
CA CYS A 108 -13.29 15.60 -7.52
C CYS A 108 -13.03 15.50 -9.03
N ALA A 109 -12.66 14.32 -9.52
CA ALA A 109 -12.37 14.11 -10.93
C ALA A 109 -13.65 14.09 -11.79
N ILE A 110 -14.69 13.37 -11.37
CA ILE A 110 -15.90 13.13 -12.18
C ILE A 110 -16.91 14.23 -11.99
N MET A 111 -17.21 14.62 -10.74
CA MET A 111 -18.25 15.58 -10.44
C MET A 111 -17.78 17.02 -10.57
N LEU A 112 -16.59 17.33 -10.06
CA LEU A 112 -16.06 18.69 -10.05
C LEU A 112 -15.12 18.96 -11.22
N LYS A 113 -14.69 17.91 -11.95
CA LYS A 113 -13.77 18.01 -13.08
C LYS A 113 -12.50 18.80 -12.74
N LEU A 114 -11.96 18.59 -11.53
CA LEU A 114 -10.79 19.33 -11.04
C LEU A 114 -9.50 18.70 -11.58
N PRO A 115 -8.40 19.47 -11.62
CA PRO A 115 -7.11 18.96 -12.07
C PRO A 115 -6.59 17.87 -11.12
N TRP A 116 -5.82 16.93 -11.66
CA TRP A 116 -5.34 15.72 -10.99
C TRP A 116 -4.67 15.95 -9.61
N PHE A 117 -3.90 17.04 -9.45
CA PHE A 117 -3.23 17.34 -8.18
C PHE A 117 -4.22 17.73 -7.07
N VAL A 118 -5.34 18.39 -7.41
CA VAL A 118 -6.42 18.69 -6.46
C VAL A 118 -7.17 17.41 -6.07
N CYS A 119 -7.41 16.53 -7.06
CA CYS A 119 -8.01 15.23 -6.81
C CYS A 119 -7.14 14.35 -5.88
N LEU A 120 -5.80 14.38 -6.07
CA LEU A 120 -4.86 13.69 -5.16
C LEU A 120 -4.88 14.28 -3.75
N LEU A 121 -4.95 15.60 -3.63
CA LEU A 121 -5.06 16.26 -2.32
C LEU A 121 -6.35 15.87 -1.61
N ALA A 122 -7.48 15.86 -2.32
CA ALA A 122 -8.77 15.40 -1.79
C ALA A 122 -8.71 13.95 -1.31
N ALA A 123 -8.08 13.07 -2.08
CA ALA A 123 -7.84 11.68 -1.69
C ALA A 123 -7.05 11.56 -0.38
N ALA A 124 -5.96 12.33 -0.26
CA ALA A 124 -5.15 12.36 0.95
C ALA A 124 -5.93 12.91 2.16
N ILE A 125 -6.70 13.99 1.98
CA ILE A 125 -7.50 14.59 3.04
C ILE A 125 -8.55 13.61 3.54
N LEU A 126 -9.36 13.01 2.66
CA LEU A 126 -10.41 12.09 3.08
C LEU A 126 -9.85 10.81 3.70
N GLY A 127 -8.77 10.25 3.14
CA GLY A 127 -8.06 9.14 3.76
C GLY A 127 -7.50 9.49 5.13
N GLY A 128 -6.94 10.69 5.29
CA GLY A 128 -6.40 11.21 6.55
C GLY A 128 -7.48 11.43 7.61
N LEU A 129 -8.60 12.05 7.25
CA LEU A 129 -9.75 12.23 8.14
C LEU A 129 -10.29 10.88 8.61
N TRP A 130 -10.42 9.92 7.69
CA TRP A 130 -10.86 8.56 8.04
C TRP A 130 -9.88 7.85 8.97
N GLY A 131 -8.57 8.00 8.72
CA GLY A 131 -7.52 7.47 9.58
C GLY A 131 -7.45 8.14 10.96
N ALA A 132 -7.82 9.42 11.05
CA ALA A 132 -7.86 10.13 12.33
C ALA A 132 -8.89 9.54 13.32
N ILE A 133 -9.97 8.90 12.83
CA ILE A 133 -11.03 8.34 13.67
C ILE A 133 -10.51 7.24 14.60
N PRO A 134 -9.86 6.15 14.11
CA PRO A 134 -9.26 5.15 15.02
C PRO A 134 -8.20 5.76 15.95
N GLY A 135 -7.42 6.74 15.45
CA GLY A 135 -6.46 7.49 16.26
C GLY A 135 -7.12 8.24 17.42
N PHE A 136 -8.26 8.87 17.18
CA PHE A 136 -9.04 9.56 18.19
C PHE A 136 -9.57 8.60 19.27
N PHE A 137 -10.16 7.47 18.88
CA PHE A 137 -10.63 6.46 19.81
C PHE A 137 -9.49 5.88 20.66
N LYS A 138 -8.32 5.68 20.06
CA LYS A 138 -7.11 5.24 20.77
C LYS A 138 -6.63 6.29 21.77
N ALA A 139 -6.57 7.56 21.37
CA ALA A 139 -5.98 8.63 22.17
C ALA A 139 -6.85 9.03 23.37
N TYR A 140 -8.17 9.04 23.21
CA TYR A 140 -9.09 9.54 24.24
C TYR A 140 -9.77 8.44 25.05
N PHE A 141 -10.09 7.31 24.42
CA PHE A 141 -10.83 6.21 25.04
C PHE A 141 -9.96 4.98 25.28
N ASN A 142 -8.70 5.01 24.86
CA ASN A 142 -7.77 3.87 24.92
C ASN A 142 -8.32 2.59 24.27
N ILE A 143 -9.22 2.75 23.29
CA ILE A 143 -9.76 1.63 22.51
C ILE A 143 -8.66 1.12 21.57
N ASN A 144 -8.61 -0.18 21.37
CA ASN A 144 -7.62 -0.79 20.47
C ASN A 144 -7.84 -0.30 19.04
N GLU A 145 -6.78 0.28 18.45
CA GLU A 145 -6.79 0.83 17.08
C GLU A 145 -7.08 -0.23 16.01
N VAL A 146 -6.70 -1.48 16.25
CA VAL A 146 -6.93 -2.60 15.31
C VAL A 146 -8.43 -2.89 15.19
N ILE A 147 -9.12 -3.03 16.32
CA ILE A 147 -10.56 -3.32 16.34
C ILE A 147 -11.33 -2.18 15.68
N THR A 148 -11.04 -0.94 16.07
CA THR A 148 -11.69 0.23 15.50
C THR A 148 -11.42 0.31 13.98
N SER A 149 -10.20 0.10 13.55
CA SER A 149 -9.83 0.14 12.13
C SER A 149 -10.53 -0.92 11.30
N ILE A 150 -10.68 -2.15 11.81
CA ILE A 150 -11.40 -3.23 11.12
C ILE A 150 -12.87 -2.84 10.90
N MET A 151 -13.53 -2.29 11.93
CA MET A 151 -14.90 -1.82 11.81
C MET A 151 -15.04 -0.69 10.79
N PHE A 152 -14.14 0.31 10.86
CA PHE A 152 -14.16 1.44 9.93
C PHE A 152 -13.77 1.06 8.49
N ASN A 153 -13.06 -0.04 8.26
CA ASN A 153 -12.84 -0.56 6.91
C ASN A 153 -14.17 -0.93 6.23
N TRP A 154 -15.04 -1.67 6.92
CA TRP A 154 -16.34 -2.09 6.39
C TRP A 154 -17.33 -0.93 6.29
N ILE A 155 -17.37 -0.06 7.30
CA ILE A 155 -18.21 1.15 7.26
C ILE A 155 -17.80 2.01 6.04
N GLY A 156 -16.49 2.20 5.82
CA GLY A 156 -15.99 2.94 4.68
C GLY A 156 -16.36 2.32 3.34
N LEU A 157 -16.26 0.98 3.22
CA LEU A 157 -16.62 0.27 2.00
C LEU A 157 -18.11 0.45 1.66
N TYR A 158 -18.99 0.17 2.62
CA TYR A 158 -20.44 0.30 2.39
C TYR A 158 -20.85 1.74 2.13
N LEU A 159 -20.28 2.69 2.88
CA LEU A 159 -20.54 4.12 2.66
C LEU A 159 -20.18 4.55 1.24
N VAL A 160 -18.98 4.22 0.78
CA VAL A 160 -18.51 4.62 -0.57
C VAL A 160 -19.31 3.90 -1.66
N ASN A 161 -19.62 2.62 -1.46
CA ASN A 161 -20.45 1.89 -2.41
C ASN A 161 -21.82 2.54 -2.56
N GLU A 162 -22.48 2.91 -1.45
CA GLU A 162 -23.78 3.60 -1.50
C GLU A 162 -23.69 4.98 -2.14
N LEU A 163 -22.66 5.77 -1.79
CA LEU A 163 -22.44 7.11 -2.36
C LEU A 163 -22.18 7.08 -3.87
N VAL A 164 -21.58 6.01 -4.39
CA VAL A 164 -21.29 5.85 -5.82
C VAL A 164 -22.50 5.25 -6.56
N TYR A 165 -23.14 4.22 -5.98
CA TYR A 165 -24.16 3.43 -6.66
C TYR A 165 -25.53 4.10 -6.68
N GLN A 166 -26.01 4.62 -5.53
CA GLN A 166 -27.30 5.30 -5.38
C GLN A 166 -28.45 4.58 -6.11
N ASN A 167 -28.63 3.29 -5.84
CA ASN A 167 -29.61 2.42 -6.51
C ASN A 167 -29.49 2.37 -8.04
N GLY A 168 -28.27 2.50 -8.56
CA GLY A 168 -27.99 2.48 -10.00
C GLY A 168 -28.16 3.82 -10.72
N THR A 169 -28.49 4.90 -10.00
CA THR A 169 -28.69 6.24 -10.55
C THR A 169 -27.56 7.22 -10.21
N GLY A 170 -26.54 6.73 -9.50
CA GLY A 170 -25.42 7.55 -9.07
C GLY A 170 -24.69 8.25 -10.24
N PRO A 171 -24.45 9.56 -10.15
CA PRO A 171 -23.85 10.31 -11.26
C PRO A 171 -22.40 9.90 -11.59
N MET A 172 -21.74 9.20 -10.70
CA MET A 172 -20.40 8.63 -10.91
C MET A 172 -20.44 7.21 -11.49
N TYR A 173 -21.63 6.59 -11.50
CA TYR A 173 -21.81 5.18 -11.85
C TYR A 173 -22.13 4.99 -13.33
N ASP A 174 -21.40 4.07 -13.97
CA ASP A 174 -21.68 3.63 -15.34
C ASP A 174 -22.43 2.29 -15.28
N VAL A 175 -23.72 2.35 -15.58
CA VAL A 175 -24.64 1.19 -15.55
C VAL A 175 -24.17 0.08 -16.52
N ARG A 176 -23.59 0.44 -17.66
CA ARG A 176 -23.17 -0.54 -18.68
C ARG A 176 -21.97 -1.38 -18.21
N ASN A 177 -21.04 -0.75 -17.51
CA ASN A 177 -19.82 -1.40 -17.03
C ASN A 177 -19.89 -1.81 -15.55
N THR A 178 -20.97 -1.47 -14.84
CA THR A 178 -21.17 -1.73 -13.40
C THR A 178 -20.03 -1.17 -12.53
N ARG A 179 -19.44 -0.05 -12.94
CA ARG A 179 -18.28 0.60 -12.31
C ARG A 179 -18.41 2.12 -12.38
N THR A 180 -17.47 2.83 -11.77
CA THR A 180 -17.36 4.28 -11.97
C THR A 180 -17.02 4.63 -13.43
N LEU A 181 -17.38 5.85 -13.85
CA LEU A 181 -17.01 6.36 -15.16
C LEU A 181 -15.49 6.25 -15.40
N ASN A 182 -15.10 5.89 -16.62
CA ASN A 182 -13.70 5.75 -16.98
C ASN A 182 -13.09 7.12 -17.28
N LEU A 183 -12.09 7.54 -16.50
CA LEU A 183 -11.45 8.84 -16.66
C LEU A 183 -10.63 8.95 -17.94
N GLY A 184 -9.98 7.88 -18.38
CA GLY A 184 -9.09 7.90 -19.55
C GLY A 184 -9.81 7.82 -20.90
N LYS A 185 -11.09 7.44 -20.92
CA LYS A 185 -11.88 7.34 -22.16
C LYS A 185 -12.72 8.58 -22.46
N ASN A 186 -12.89 9.46 -21.49
CA ASN A 186 -13.72 10.67 -21.64
C ASN A 186 -12.84 11.91 -21.62
N ALA A 187 -12.86 12.67 -22.69
CA ALA A 187 -12.11 13.91 -22.83
C ALA A 187 -12.43 14.97 -21.74
N ASP A 188 -13.65 14.93 -21.21
CA ASP A 188 -14.09 15.83 -20.13
C ASP A 188 -13.27 15.70 -18.84
N PHE A 189 -12.62 14.54 -18.62
CA PHE A 189 -11.83 14.25 -17.43
C PHE A 189 -10.32 14.29 -17.67
N ALA A 190 -9.88 14.73 -18.86
CA ALA A 190 -8.47 14.72 -19.25
C ALA A 190 -7.55 15.44 -18.24
N GLN A 191 -8.01 16.56 -17.66
CA GLN A 191 -7.26 17.31 -16.65
C GLN A 191 -7.17 16.62 -15.28
N SER A 192 -8.07 15.65 -15.02
CA SER A 192 -8.12 14.90 -13.75
C SER A 192 -7.26 13.64 -13.81
N VAL A 193 -6.81 13.23 -14.98
CA VAL A 193 -5.89 12.09 -15.15
C VAL A 193 -4.45 12.54 -14.87
N ILE A 194 -3.69 11.71 -14.16
CA ILE A 194 -2.28 11.97 -13.91
C ILE A 194 -1.51 11.92 -15.23
N PRO A 195 -0.70 12.95 -15.56
CA PRO A 195 0.03 13.01 -16.82
C PRO A 195 1.03 11.84 -16.94
N ASP A 196 1.22 11.39 -18.19
CA ASP A 196 2.11 10.28 -18.50
C ASP A 196 3.46 10.72 -19.09
N PHE A 197 3.57 11.95 -19.60
CA PHE A 197 4.77 12.49 -20.27
C PHE A 197 5.42 11.52 -21.29
N GLY A 198 4.59 10.71 -21.95
CA GLY A 198 5.04 9.75 -22.96
C GLY A 198 5.40 8.37 -22.42
N LEU A 199 5.29 8.12 -21.10
CA LEU A 199 5.51 6.81 -20.51
C LEU A 199 4.54 5.74 -21.08
N ASN A 200 3.30 6.13 -21.39
CA ASN A 200 2.32 5.25 -22.00
C ASN A 200 2.81 4.70 -23.35
N LYS A 201 3.46 5.54 -24.17
CA LYS A 201 4.04 5.10 -25.45
C LYS A 201 5.26 4.20 -25.23
N LEU A 202 6.11 4.55 -24.26
CA LEU A 202 7.32 3.77 -23.94
C LEU A 202 6.97 2.37 -23.44
N PHE A 203 5.98 2.26 -22.56
CA PHE A 203 5.56 1.00 -21.94
C PHE A 203 4.35 0.35 -22.62
N GLN A 204 3.81 0.93 -23.68
CA GLN A 204 2.66 0.40 -24.44
C GLN A 204 1.43 0.11 -23.55
N THR A 205 1.20 0.93 -22.52
CA THR A 205 0.10 0.77 -21.57
C THR A 205 -0.50 2.13 -21.18
N ASN A 206 -1.84 2.19 -21.10
CA ASN A 206 -2.54 3.44 -20.76
C ASN A 206 -2.57 3.77 -19.27
N SER A 207 -1.94 2.97 -18.43
CA SER A 207 -1.95 3.12 -16.96
C SER A 207 -0.59 3.53 -16.37
N THR A 208 0.47 3.59 -17.18
CA THR A 208 1.79 4.03 -16.70
C THR A 208 1.91 5.54 -16.77
N THR A 209 1.91 6.18 -15.62
CA THR A 209 1.97 7.64 -15.45
C THR A 209 3.14 8.03 -14.55
N ILE A 210 3.32 9.32 -14.28
CA ILE A 210 4.32 9.79 -13.31
C ILE A 210 4.00 9.40 -11.86
N ALA A 211 2.92 8.65 -11.60
CA ALA A 211 2.51 8.21 -10.27
C ALA A 211 3.64 7.51 -9.49
N ILE A 212 4.48 6.72 -10.18
CA ILE A 212 5.60 6.03 -9.53
C ILE A 212 6.64 7.01 -8.97
N PHE A 213 6.93 8.10 -9.69
CA PHE A 213 7.87 9.13 -9.23
C PHE A 213 7.26 9.95 -8.09
N LEU A 214 5.95 10.23 -8.13
CA LEU A 214 5.24 10.89 -7.03
C LEU A 214 5.28 10.02 -5.76
N ALA A 215 5.01 8.72 -5.88
CA ALA A 215 5.08 7.79 -4.75
C ALA A 215 6.51 7.71 -4.17
N ALA A 216 7.53 7.65 -5.02
CA ALA A 216 8.93 7.64 -4.58
C ALA A 216 9.32 8.96 -3.89
N ALA A 217 8.88 10.11 -4.41
CA ALA A 217 9.10 11.41 -3.78
C ALA A 217 8.45 11.49 -2.39
N VAL A 218 7.22 10.98 -2.24
CA VAL A 218 6.54 10.90 -0.94
C VAL A 218 7.29 9.95 0.01
N ALA A 219 7.84 8.83 -0.47
CA ALA A 219 8.65 7.92 0.35
C ALA A 219 9.89 8.62 0.91
N ILE A 220 10.58 9.41 0.09
CA ILE A 220 11.73 10.22 0.52
C ILE A 220 11.28 11.29 1.53
N LEU A 221 10.16 11.97 1.28
CA LEU A 221 9.60 12.96 2.20
C LEU A 221 9.31 12.34 3.57
N ILE A 222 8.65 11.20 3.61
CA ILE A 222 8.33 10.47 4.86
C ILE A 222 9.61 10.01 5.56
N TRP A 223 10.63 9.59 4.81
CA TRP A 223 11.94 9.26 5.38
C TRP A 223 12.58 10.48 6.05
N VAL A 224 12.53 11.65 5.41
CA VAL A 224 13.03 12.92 5.98
C VAL A 224 12.23 13.28 7.24
N VAL A 225 10.90 13.24 7.17
CA VAL A 225 10.02 13.56 8.31
C VAL A 225 10.35 12.68 9.51
N LEU A 226 10.43 11.37 9.33
CA LEU A 226 10.69 10.43 10.42
C LEU A 226 12.10 10.53 11.00
N ASN A 227 13.12 10.84 10.18
CA ASN A 227 14.51 10.72 10.61
C ASN A 227 15.24 12.05 10.80
N LYS A 228 14.73 13.15 10.26
CA LYS A 228 15.41 14.44 10.23
C LYS A 228 14.61 15.57 10.91
N THR A 229 13.39 15.30 11.41
CA THR A 229 12.57 16.33 12.06
C THR A 229 12.30 16.03 13.53
N THR A 230 12.07 17.08 14.31
CA THR A 230 11.61 16.99 15.71
C THR A 230 10.25 16.30 15.81
N PHE A 231 9.35 16.57 14.87
CA PHE A 231 8.04 15.93 14.77
C PHE A 231 8.16 14.41 14.63
N GLY A 232 9.02 13.92 13.72
CA GLY A 232 9.26 12.48 13.57
C GLY A 232 9.90 11.84 14.81
N TYR A 233 10.71 12.60 15.54
CA TYR A 233 11.25 12.17 16.84
C TYR A 233 10.12 12.01 17.88
N GLU A 234 9.25 13.01 18.03
CA GLU A 234 8.11 12.96 18.95
C GLU A 234 7.20 11.78 18.70
N LEU A 235 6.84 11.53 17.42
CA LEU A 235 6.02 10.39 17.02
C LEU A 235 6.64 9.06 17.44
N LYS A 236 7.94 8.87 17.18
CA LYS A 236 8.66 7.65 17.57
C LYS A 236 8.80 7.52 19.08
N ALA A 237 9.05 8.62 19.80
CA ALA A 237 9.14 8.62 21.26
C ALA A 237 7.82 8.17 21.91
N VAL A 238 6.67 8.67 21.42
CA VAL A 238 5.34 8.23 21.87
C VAL A 238 5.11 6.75 21.57
N GLY A 239 5.57 6.28 20.41
CA GLY A 239 5.46 4.88 20.03
C GLY A 239 6.29 3.93 20.90
N LEU A 240 7.49 4.36 21.32
CA LEU A 240 8.37 3.56 22.17
C LEU A 240 7.88 3.50 23.62
N ASN A 241 7.57 4.65 24.22
CA ASN A 241 7.08 4.72 25.58
C ASN A 241 6.25 5.99 25.80
N LYS A 242 4.92 5.82 25.86
CA LYS A 242 3.96 6.92 26.06
C LYS A 242 4.21 7.70 27.35
N SER A 243 4.48 6.99 28.45
CA SER A 243 4.70 7.63 29.76
C SER A 243 5.98 8.47 29.77
N ALA A 244 7.08 7.93 29.24
CA ALA A 244 8.34 8.66 29.15
C ALA A 244 8.21 9.89 28.24
N ALA A 245 7.54 9.75 27.08
CA ALA A 245 7.27 10.86 26.17
C ALA A 245 6.46 11.98 26.85
N ARG A 246 5.45 11.61 27.64
CA ARG A 246 4.63 12.56 28.41
C ARG A 246 5.45 13.30 29.47
N TYR A 247 6.35 12.62 30.19
CA TYR A 247 7.27 13.27 31.14
C TYR A 247 8.23 14.24 30.46
N ALA A 248 8.60 13.97 29.20
CA ALA A 248 9.41 14.87 28.37
C ALA A 248 8.60 16.04 27.75
N GLY A 249 7.32 16.21 28.11
CA GLY A 249 6.46 17.29 27.65
C GLY A 249 5.83 17.05 26.26
N ILE A 250 5.95 15.85 25.69
CA ILE A 250 5.37 15.52 24.38
C ILE A 250 3.87 15.20 24.55
N ASN A 251 3.03 15.81 23.70
CA ASN A 251 1.59 15.54 23.72
C ASN A 251 1.27 14.20 23.03
N GLU A 252 1.12 13.14 23.85
CA GLU A 252 0.87 11.78 23.38
C GLU A 252 -0.42 11.66 22.54
N LYS A 253 -1.52 12.31 22.99
CA LYS A 253 -2.83 12.21 22.33
C LYS A 253 -2.78 12.81 20.92
N LYS A 254 -2.21 14.02 20.80
CA LYS A 254 -2.02 14.68 19.50
C LYS A 254 -1.19 13.82 18.56
N ASN A 255 -0.07 13.26 19.05
CA ASN A 255 0.84 12.47 18.24
C ASN A 255 0.20 11.15 17.78
N ILE A 256 -0.61 10.48 18.60
CA ILE A 256 -1.37 9.27 18.22
C ILE A 256 -2.36 9.59 17.09
N ILE A 257 -3.16 10.66 17.21
CA ILE A 257 -4.14 11.04 16.21
C ILE A 257 -3.44 11.43 14.90
N LEU A 258 -2.39 12.25 14.97
CA LEU A 258 -1.63 12.68 13.79
C LEU A 258 -0.94 11.51 13.09
N SER A 259 -0.43 10.54 13.85
CA SER A 259 0.17 9.34 13.28
C SER A 259 -0.83 8.56 12.42
N MET A 260 -2.03 8.32 12.93
CA MET A 260 -3.08 7.60 12.20
C MET A 260 -3.65 8.44 11.05
N ALA A 261 -3.76 9.77 11.23
CA ALA A 261 -4.20 10.67 10.17
C ALA A 261 -3.21 10.71 9.00
N ILE A 262 -1.90 10.82 9.28
CA ILE A 262 -0.87 10.78 8.23
C ILE A 262 -0.85 9.41 7.54
N ALA A 263 -0.93 8.32 8.30
CA ALA A 263 -1.04 6.98 7.73
C ALA A 263 -2.26 6.86 6.81
N GLY A 264 -3.42 7.39 7.24
CA GLY A 264 -4.62 7.44 6.41
C GLY A 264 -4.47 8.30 5.16
N ALA A 265 -3.82 9.45 5.28
CA ALA A 265 -3.54 10.33 4.14
C ALA A 265 -2.66 9.64 3.09
N LEU A 266 -1.64 8.88 3.53
CA LEU A 266 -0.79 8.09 2.64
C LEU A 266 -1.58 7.00 1.91
N ALA A 267 -2.46 6.27 2.62
CA ALA A 267 -3.32 5.26 2.01
C ALA A 267 -4.29 5.89 1.00
N GLY A 268 -4.94 7.00 1.36
CA GLY A 268 -5.84 7.74 0.48
C GLY A 268 -5.13 8.29 -0.76
N PHE A 269 -3.94 8.85 -0.59
CA PHE A 269 -3.12 9.31 -1.72
C PHE A 269 -2.78 8.15 -2.67
N GLY A 270 -2.48 6.95 -2.14
CA GLY A 270 -2.28 5.74 -2.92
C GLY A 270 -3.51 5.36 -3.77
N ALA A 271 -4.71 5.50 -3.22
CA ALA A 271 -5.95 5.32 -3.98
C ALA A 271 -6.07 6.34 -5.11
N GLY A 272 -5.77 7.62 -4.83
CA GLY A 272 -5.71 8.65 -5.86
C GLY A 272 -4.76 8.29 -7.00
N LEU A 273 -3.54 7.83 -6.68
CA LEU A 273 -2.57 7.38 -7.70
C LEU A 273 -3.13 6.23 -8.56
N PHE A 274 -3.85 5.28 -7.95
CA PHE A 274 -4.41 4.13 -8.66
C PHE A 274 -5.52 4.53 -9.63
N TYR A 275 -6.53 5.27 -9.15
CA TYR A 275 -7.72 5.57 -9.94
C TYR A 275 -7.48 6.69 -10.97
N LEU A 276 -6.70 7.71 -10.64
CA LEU A 276 -6.39 8.79 -11.57
C LEU A 276 -5.33 8.43 -12.61
N SER A 277 -4.62 7.30 -12.46
CA SER A 277 -3.75 6.72 -13.49
C SER A 277 -4.45 5.69 -14.37
N ASN A 278 -5.76 5.54 -14.29
CA ASN A 278 -6.55 4.55 -15.04
C ASN A 278 -6.08 3.10 -14.85
N VAL A 279 -5.47 2.75 -13.72
CA VAL A 279 -5.11 1.37 -13.39
C VAL A 279 -6.36 0.53 -13.18
N GLY A 280 -7.40 1.12 -12.58
CA GLY A 280 -8.68 0.48 -12.35
C GLY A 280 -9.83 1.46 -12.22
N GLN A 281 -11.04 0.91 -12.08
CA GLN A 281 -12.28 1.64 -11.80
C GLN A 281 -12.89 1.08 -10.52
N TRP A 282 -13.60 1.93 -9.74
CA TRP A 282 -14.29 1.48 -8.55
C TRP A 282 -15.54 0.66 -8.93
N ASN A 283 -15.72 -0.50 -8.30
CA ASN A 283 -16.90 -1.34 -8.47
C ASN A 283 -17.77 -1.24 -7.19
N PRO A 284 -18.85 -0.46 -7.19
CA PRO A 284 -19.69 -0.27 -6.00
C PRO A 284 -20.55 -1.49 -5.66
N LEU A 285 -20.70 -2.45 -6.58
CA LEU A 285 -21.44 -3.69 -6.34
C LEU A 285 -20.60 -4.74 -5.59
N ASN A 286 -19.29 -4.53 -5.49
CA ASN A 286 -18.43 -5.40 -4.70
C ASN A 286 -18.54 -5.03 -3.22
N SER A 287 -19.45 -5.69 -2.51
CA SER A 287 -19.67 -5.52 -1.07
C SER A 287 -19.09 -6.66 -0.23
N THR A 288 -18.46 -7.65 -0.86
CA THR A 288 -17.99 -8.88 -0.20
C THR A 288 -16.51 -8.83 0.16
N SER A 289 -15.73 -7.93 -0.44
CA SER A 289 -14.30 -7.83 -0.20
C SER A 289 -13.82 -6.39 -0.15
N LEU A 290 -12.93 -6.12 0.80
CA LEU A 290 -12.21 -4.85 0.90
C LEU A 290 -11.13 -4.75 -0.18
N PRO A 291 -10.74 -3.52 -0.60
CA PRO A 291 -9.67 -3.35 -1.58
C PRO A 291 -8.37 -4.02 -1.16
N ALA A 292 -7.91 -4.98 -1.96
CA ALA A 292 -6.67 -5.74 -1.68
C ALA A 292 -5.44 -4.83 -1.55
N MET A 293 -5.39 -3.71 -2.28
CA MET A 293 -4.29 -2.74 -2.22
C MET A 293 -4.02 -2.23 -0.80
N GLY A 294 -5.07 -2.04 0.02
CA GLY A 294 -4.91 -1.63 1.41
C GLY A 294 -4.20 -2.68 2.26
N PHE A 295 -4.54 -3.94 2.09
CA PHE A 295 -3.92 -5.06 2.81
C PHE A 295 -2.53 -5.42 2.28
N ASN A 296 -2.32 -5.35 0.97
CA ASN A 296 -1.01 -5.59 0.35
C ASN A 296 0.04 -4.58 0.85
N GLY A 297 -0.40 -3.38 1.30
CA GLY A 297 0.46 -2.43 1.98
C GLY A 297 1.10 -2.97 3.27
N ILE A 298 0.41 -3.85 4.02
CA ILE A 298 0.96 -4.50 5.22
C ILE A 298 2.17 -5.35 4.82
N SER A 299 2.02 -6.11 3.77
CA SER A 299 3.05 -6.97 3.19
C SER A 299 4.29 -6.20 2.76
N VAL A 300 4.06 -5.11 2.04
CA VAL A 300 5.12 -4.20 1.58
C VAL A 300 5.85 -3.57 2.77
N ALA A 301 5.13 -3.10 3.79
CA ALA A 301 5.70 -2.50 4.99
C ALA A 301 6.57 -3.48 5.78
N LEU A 302 6.09 -4.72 5.98
CA LEU A 302 6.81 -5.76 6.69
C LEU A 302 8.07 -6.17 5.94
N LEU A 303 7.99 -6.41 4.63
CA LEU A 303 9.13 -6.75 3.80
C LEU A 303 10.20 -5.63 3.80
N ALA A 304 9.77 -4.37 3.86
CA ALA A 304 10.64 -3.20 3.99
C ALA A 304 11.17 -2.95 5.41
N SER A 305 10.81 -3.77 6.40
CA SER A 305 11.10 -3.50 7.82
C SER A 305 10.61 -2.10 8.25
N SER A 306 9.49 -1.68 7.71
CA SER A 306 8.91 -0.33 7.91
C SER A 306 9.88 0.82 7.58
N ASN A 307 10.86 0.58 6.70
CA ASN A 307 11.77 1.61 6.21
C ASN A 307 11.15 2.29 4.97
N PRO A 308 10.94 3.62 4.98
CA PRO A 308 10.28 4.31 3.87
C PRO A 308 10.99 4.15 2.52
N ILE A 309 12.31 4.14 2.51
CA ILE A 309 13.07 3.89 1.26
C ILE A 309 12.98 2.43 0.85
N GLY A 310 13.06 1.50 1.82
CA GLY A 310 12.89 0.06 1.57
C GLY A 310 11.52 -0.27 0.99
N THR A 311 10.49 0.51 1.35
CA THR A 311 9.11 0.33 0.85
C THR A 311 9.02 0.45 -0.68
N ILE A 312 9.86 1.28 -1.31
CA ILE A 312 9.91 1.42 -2.78
C ILE A 312 10.29 0.07 -3.41
N PHE A 313 11.37 -0.53 -2.92
CA PHE A 313 11.88 -1.82 -3.46
C PHE A 313 10.92 -2.97 -3.16
N SER A 314 10.37 -3.01 -1.94
CA SER A 314 9.39 -4.02 -1.54
C SER A 314 8.12 -3.95 -2.38
N ALA A 315 7.62 -2.75 -2.67
CA ALA A 315 6.43 -2.56 -3.50
C ALA A 315 6.68 -2.97 -4.96
N LEU A 316 7.84 -2.64 -5.51
CA LEU A 316 8.25 -3.09 -6.85
C LEU A 316 8.33 -4.61 -6.90
N PHE A 317 8.90 -5.26 -5.88
CA PHE A 317 8.99 -6.71 -5.82
C PHE A 317 7.60 -7.38 -5.72
N ILE A 318 6.72 -6.90 -4.84
CA ILE A 318 5.36 -7.42 -4.72
C ILE A 318 4.58 -7.21 -6.03
N SER A 319 4.71 -6.03 -6.65
CA SER A 319 4.10 -5.74 -7.94
C SER A 319 4.61 -6.68 -9.04
N HIS A 320 5.91 -6.98 -9.05
CA HIS A 320 6.54 -7.91 -9.99
C HIS A 320 5.93 -9.31 -9.90
N ILE A 321 5.82 -9.86 -8.69
CA ILE A 321 5.20 -11.17 -8.45
C ILE A 321 3.71 -11.16 -8.86
N SER A 322 2.97 -10.11 -8.46
CA SER A 322 1.54 -9.98 -8.77
C SER A 322 1.28 -9.89 -10.28
N VAL A 323 2.06 -9.08 -11.00
CA VAL A 323 1.97 -8.97 -12.46
C VAL A 323 2.41 -10.26 -13.12
N GLY A 324 3.47 -10.91 -12.65
CA GLY A 324 3.89 -12.23 -13.13
C GLY A 324 2.77 -13.26 -13.04
N GLY A 325 1.98 -13.21 -11.98
CA GLY A 325 0.80 -14.05 -11.82
C GLY A 325 -0.28 -13.81 -12.86
N THR A 326 -0.43 -12.58 -13.37
CA THR A 326 -1.42 -12.30 -14.44
C THR A 326 -1.05 -12.94 -15.78
N PHE A 327 0.20 -13.35 -15.97
CA PHE A 327 0.68 -14.07 -17.16
C PHE A 327 0.59 -15.59 -17.02
N LEU A 328 0.11 -16.11 -15.88
CA LEU A 328 -0.18 -17.53 -15.75
C LEU A 328 -1.30 -17.94 -16.70
N SER A 329 -1.16 -19.12 -17.28
CA SER A 329 -2.22 -19.66 -18.12
C SER A 329 -3.41 -20.11 -17.26
N THR A 330 -4.57 -19.48 -17.45
CA THR A 330 -5.82 -19.85 -16.78
C THR A 330 -6.28 -21.28 -17.09
N LYS A 331 -5.71 -21.91 -18.14
CA LYS A 331 -5.92 -23.32 -18.46
C LYS A 331 -5.31 -24.26 -17.41
N TYR A 332 -4.20 -23.86 -16.80
CA TYR A 332 -3.43 -24.71 -15.88
C TYR A 332 -3.51 -24.26 -14.43
N TYR A 333 -3.71 -22.96 -14.20
CA TYR A 333 -3.67 -22.35 -12.87
C TYR A 333 -4.83 -21.37 -12.67
N PRO A 334 -5.49 -21.38 -11.50
CA PRO A 334 -6.42 -20.33 -11.11
C PRO A 334 -5.73 -18.96 -11.04
N THR A 335 -6.49 -17.90 -11.29
CA THR A 335 -5.98 -16.51 -11.28
C THR A 335 -5.47 -16.06 -9.91
N GLU A 336 -5.98 -16.67 -8.85
CA GLU A 336 -5.70 -16.37 -7.44
C GLU A 336 -4.34 -16.91 -6.97
N ILE A 337 -3.68 -17.73 -7.79
CA ILE A 337 -2.37 -18.34 -7.42
C ILE A 337 -1.30 -17.29 -7.15
N ALA A 338 -1.31 -16.18 -7.87
CA ALA A 338 -0.34 -15.10 -7.64
C ALA A 338 -0.51 -14.44 -6.27
N ASP A 339 -1.75 -14.21 -5.87
CA ASP A 339 -2.07 -13.63 -4.55
C ASP A 339 -1.72 -14.61 -3.43
N LEU A 340 -1.98 -15.90 -3.64
CA LEU A 340 -1.60 -16.96 -2.71
C LEU A 340 -0.07 -17.04 -2.53
N ILE A 341 0.70 -17.02 -3.62
CA ILE A 341 2.17 -17.05 -3.57
C ILE A 341 2.71 -15.79 -2.89
N SER A 342 2.15 -14.62 -3.20
CA SER A 342 2.51 -13.37 -2.54
C SER A 342 2.25 -13.46 -1.02
N GLY A 343 1.10 -14.00 -0.61
CA GLY A 343 0.77 -14.25 0.79
C GLY A 343 1.75 -15.19 1.49
N ILE A 344 2.17 -16.26 0.83
CA ILE A 344 3.14 -17.22 1.34
C ILE A 344 4.53 -16.58 1.55
N ILE A 345 4.96 -15.71 0.62
CA ILE A 345 6.24 -14.99 0.73
C ILE A 345 6.25 -14.08 1.97
N ILE A 346 5.11 -13.47 2.27
CA ILE A 346 4.97 -12.48 3.34
C ILE A 346 4.96 -13.13 4.73
N TYR A 347 4.39 -14.32 4.87
CA TYR A 347 4.21 -14.99 6.16
C TYR A 347 5.52 -15.21 6.93
N PRO A 348 6.61 -15.75 6.36
CA PRO A 348 7.88 -15.87 7.04
C PRO A 348 8.52 -14.53 7.43
N VAL A 349 8.33 -13.49 6.60
CA VAL A 349 8.83 -12.14 6.88
C VAL A 349 8.18 -11.57 8.13
N SER A 350 6.86 -11.73 8.26
CA SER A 350 6.11 -11.29 9.44
C SER A 350 6.60 -11.97 10.72
N TYR A 351 6.89 -13.27 10.68
CA TYR A 351 7.37 -14.05 11.82
C TYR A 351 8.76 -13.60 12.31
N THR A 352 9.68 -13.33 11.38
CA THR A 352 11.03 -12.86 11.74
C THR A 352 11.00 -11.48 12.40
N HIS A 353 10.09 -10.62 12.01
CA HIS A 353 9.92 -9.29 12.62
C HIS A 353 9.31 -9.35 14.01
N LEU A 354 8.31 -10.19 14.24
CA LEU A 354 7.71 -10.39 15.58
C LEU A 354 8.76 -10.85 16.57
N ARG A 355 9.57 -11.84 16.20
CA ARG A 355 10.60 -12.40 17.07
C ARG A 355 11.75 -11.42 17.36
N ALA A 356 12.12 -10.57 16.39
CA ALA A 356 13.11 -9.52 16.61
C ALA A 356 12.60 -8.43 17.58
N HIS A 357 11.29 -8.17 17.60
CA HIS A 357 10.66 -7.22 18.51
C HIS A 357 10.57 -7.79 19.95
N GLU A 358 10.24 -9.07 20.10
CA GLU A 358 10.18 -9.73 21.40
C GLU A 358 11.57 -9.84 22.07
N THR A 359 12.61 -10.17 21.31
CA THR A 359 13.99 -10.21 21.84
C THR A 359 14.52 -8.85 22.23
N SER A 360 14.05 -7.77 21.65
CA SER A 360 14.44 -6.39 22.04
C SER A 360 13.69 -5.86 23.27
N LEU A 361 12.59 -6.51 23.67
CA LEU A 361 11.84 -6.19 24.90
C LEU A 361 12.33 -6.95 26.13
N HIS A 362 13.15 -8.00 25.91
CA HIS A 362 13.74 -8.82 26.97
C HIS A 362 15.22 -8.51 27.25
N LEU A 363 15.80 -7.51 26.61
CA LEU A 363 17.13 -6.93 26.88
C LEU A 363 17.00 -5.50 27.41
#